data_728740c12926e983ff7b9d1542d3cb12
#
_entry.id   728740c12926e983ff7b9d1542d3cb12
#
_cell.length_a   1.000
_cell.length_b   1.000
_cell.length_c   1.000
_cell.angle_alpha   90.00
_cell.angle_beta   90.00
_cell.angle_gamma   90.00
#
_symmetry.space_group_name_H-M   'P 1'
#
loop_
_entity.id
_entity.type
_entity.pdbx_description
1 polymer ?
#
loop_
_entity_poly.entity_id
_entity_poly.type
_entity_poly.pdbx_seq_one_letter_code
_entity_poly.pdbx_strand_id
1 'polypeptide(L)'
;MTDLPFVSALVQADLPVWEQCLQTEFLQKMENGTLSEDCFKSYLVEDSLYLREYAKIFAWGMTKATTMAAMRTYYSLLSFVQENEDLTRLRYLEQYGLREADIQSLPLRPESRAYLDCMIDAARNGDGEAECLMACLPCMLSYGWLLALIHI
;
A
#
# COMPACT_ATOMS: atom_id res chain seq x y z
N MET A 1 -5.52 21.44 10.29
CA MET A 1 -5.59 20.67 9.04
C MET A 1 -6.28 21.54 8.03
N THR A 2 -5.61 21.82 6.91
CA THR A 2 -6.23 22.56 5.81
C THR A 2 -7.35 21.68 5.26
N ASP A 3 -8.58 22.15 5.30
CA ASP A 3 -9.70 21.45 4.69
C ASP A 3 -9.45 21.41 3.17
N LEU A 4 -9.30 20.21 2.63
CA LEU A 4 -9.15 19.96 1.21
C LEU A 4 -10.47 19.37 0.68
N PRO A 5 -11.41 20.22 0.18
CA PRO A 5 -12.75 19.78 -0.18
C PRO A 5 -12.78 18.58 -1.13
N PHE A 6 -11.81 18.53 -2.06
CA PHE A 6 -11.67 17.41 -2.99
C PHE A 6 -11.33 16.11 -2.30
N VAL A 7 -10.35 16.12 -1.40
CA VAL A 7 -9.96 14.91 -0.63
C VAL A 7 -11.10 14.45 0.29
N SER A 8 -11.78 15.41 0.93
CA SER A 8 -12.95 15.11 1.75
C SER A 8 -14.07 14.46 0.95
N ALA A 9 -14.31 14.92 -0.28
CA ALA A 9 -15.32 14.32 -1.16
C ALA A 9 -14.94 12.90 -1.58
N LEU A 10 -13.67 12.63 -1.90
CA LEU A 10 -13.17 11.28 -2.21
C LEU A 10 -13.35 10.35 -1.02
N VAL A 11 -12.91 10.76 0.16
CA VAL A 11 -13.08 9.97 1.39
C VAL A 11 -14.54 9.63 1.64
N GLN A 12 -15.45 10.61 1.50
CA GLN A 12 -16.89 10.36 1.69
C GLN A 12 -17.47 9.39 0.66
N ALA A 13 -16.98 9.42 -0.57
CA ALA A 13 -17.43 8.50 -1.61
C ALA A 13 -16.95 7.06 -1.35
N ASP A 14 -15.75 6.90 -0.81
CA ASP A 14 -15.12 5.60 -0.59
C ASP A 14 -15.46 4.99 0.79
N LEU A 15 -15.91 5.80 1.74
CA LEU A 15 -16.19 5.39 3.11
C LEU A 15 -17.08 4.14 3.21
N PRO A 16 -18.18 3.97 2.44
CA PRO A 16 -19.00 2.77 2.50
C PRO A 16 -18.24 1.47 2.15
N VAL A 17 -17.24 1.56 1.27
CA VAL A 17 -16.38 0.42 0.91
C VAL A 17 -15.40 0.12 2.05
N TRP A 18 -14.80 1.15 2.64
CA TRP A 18 -13.87 0.98 3.76
C TRP A 18 -14.57 0.43 5.01
N GLU A 19 -15.81 0.85 5.28
CA GLU A 19 -16.63 0.29 6.35
C GLU A 19 -16.90 -1.20 6.15
N GLN A 20 -17.12 -1.63 4.89
CA GLN A 20 -17.25 -3.06 4.58
C GLN A 20 -15.93 -3.81 4.81
N CYS A 21 -14.78 -3.20 4.56
CA CYS A 21 -13.48 -3.81 4.86
C CYS A 21 -13.34 -4.14 6.35
N LEU A 22 -13.79 -3.27 7.25
CA LEU A 22 -13.78 -3.52 8.70
C LEU A 22 -14.62 -4.74 9.11
N GLN A 23 -15.60 -5.11 8.31
CA GLN A 23 -16.44 -6.29 8.59
C GLN A 23 -15.81 -7.59 8.09
N THR A 24 -14.65 -7.54 7.43
CA THR A 24 -13.96 -8.75 6.99
C THR A 24 -13.42 -9.53 8.18
N GLU A 25 -13.52 -10.84 8.10
CA GLU A 25 -13.02 -11.74 9.15
C GLU A 25 -11.52 -11.51 9.43
N PHE A 26 -10.75 -11.15 8.42
CA PHE A 26 -9.32 -10.83 8.54
C PHE A 26 -9.08 -9.66 9.48
N LEU A 27 -9.71 -8.50 9.24
CA LEU A 27 -9.52 -7.31 10.07
C LEU A 27 -10.10 -7.49 11.47
N GLN A 28 -11.25 -8.12 11.61
CA GLN A 28 -11.84 -8.42 12.93
C GLN A 28 -10.94 -9.33 13.77
N LYS A 29 -10.34 -10.36 13.15
CA LYS A 29 -9.40 -11.24 13.85
C LYS A 29 -8.07 -10.56 14.15
N MET A 30 -7.63 -9.64 13.30
CA MET A 30 -6.43 -8.85 13.55
C MET A 30 -6.65 -7.92 14.76
N GLU A 31 -7.75 -7.19 14.79
CA GLU A 31 -8.12 -6.27 15.87
C GLU A 31 -8.21 -6.96 17.24
N ASN A 32 -8.83 -8.13 17.29
CA ASN A 32 -9.02 -8.87 18.56
C ASN A 32 -7.89 -9.85 18.88
N GLY A 33 -6.81 -9.88 18.08
CA GLY A 33 -5.63 -10.71 18.31
C GLY A 33 -5.86 -12.21 18.10
N THR A 34 -6.89 -12.61 17.36
CA THR A 34 -7.21 -14.03 17.08
C THR A 34 -6.87 -14.47 15.66
N LEU A 35 -6.22 -13.59 14.87
CA LEU A 35 -5.76 -13.96 13.54
C LEU A 35 -4.72 -15.06 13.65
N SER A 36 -4.90 -16.17 12.89
CA SER A 36 -3.92 -17.27 12.90
C SER A 36 -2.59 -16.82 12.31
N GLU A 37 -1.50 -17.43 12.82
CA GLU A 37 -0.15 -17.18 12.30
C GLU A 37 -0.05 -17.45 10.80
N ASP A 38 -0.69 -18.48 10.29
CA ASP A 38 -0.66 -18.83 8.86
C ASP A 38 -1.36 -17.77 8.00
N CYS A 39 -2.46 -17.20 8.49
CA CYS A 39 -3.12 -16.07 7.81
C CYS A 39 -2.23 -14.83 7.80
N PHE A 40 -1.62 -14.51 8.93
CA PHE A 40 -0.72 -13.35 9.05
C PHE A 40 0.53 -13.52 8.18
N LYS A 41 1.13 -14.72 8.18
CA LYS A 41 2.23 -15.10 7.30
C LYS A 41 1.90 -14.92 5.82
N SER A 42 0.73 -15.41 5.43
CA SER A 42 0.23 -15.29 4.06
C SER A 42 0.02 -13.82 3.66
N TYR A 43 -0.48 -13.01 4.58
CA TYR A 43 -0.58 -11.56 4.40
C TYR A 43 0.80 -10.91 4.21
N LEU A 44 1.78 -11.20 5.06
CA LEU A 44 3.13 -10.64 4.96
C LEU A 44 3.82 -10.98 3.64
N VAL A 45 3.63 -12.21 3.14
CA VAL A 45 4.15 -12.62 1.83
C VAL A 45 3.52 -11.79 0.72
N GLU A 46 2.20 -11.69 0.70
CA GLU A 46 1.46 -10.94 -0.31
C GLU A 46 1.80 -9.45 -0.26
N ASP A 47 1.86 -8.88 0.93
CA ASP A 47 2.24 -7.49 1.16
C ASP A 47 3.66 -7.19 0.65
N SER A 48 4.62 -8.08 0.89
CA SER A 48 5.99 -7.95 0.39
C SER A 48 6.06 -7.91 -1.13
N LEU A 49 5.27 -8.72 -1.81
CA LEU A 49 5.18 -8.73 -3.26
C LEU A 49 4.47 -7.46 -3.78
N TYR A 50 3.42 -7.05 -3.10
CA TYR A 50 2.69 -5.82 -3.40
C TYR A 50 3.58 -4.58 -3.28
N LEU A 51 4.27 -4.41 -2.16
CA LEU A 51 5.14 -3.25 -1.89
C LEU A 51 6.26 -3.11 -2.92
N ARG A 52 6.82 -4.23 -3.41
CA ARG A 52 7.81 -4.20 -4.48
C ARG A 52 7.26 -3.56 -5.77
N GLU A 53 6.06 -3.92 -6.17
CA GLU A 53 5.42 -3.35 -7.36
C GLU A 53 4.92 -1.92 -7.11
N TYR A 54 4.42 -1.66 -5.91
CA TYR A 54 3.95 -0.34 -5.49
C TYR A 54 5.08 0.71 -5.52
N ALA A 55 6.29 0.34 -5.09
CA ALA A 55 7.45 1.22 -5.17
C ALA A 55 7.76 1.69 -6.60
N LYS A 56 7.55 0.82 -7.59
CA LYS A 56 7.78 1.17 -9.00
C LYS A 56 6.83 2.25 -9.49
N ILE A 57 5.60 2.32 -8.96
CA ILE A 57 4.62 3.34 -9.33
C ILE A 57 5.12 4.72 -8.91
N PHE A 58 5.65 4.86 -7.70
CA PHE A 58 6.26 6.12 -7.24
C PHE A 58 7.54 6.46 -8.02
N ALA A 59 8.34 5.46 -8.40
CA ALA A 59 9.50 5.68 -9.25
C ALA A 59 9.11 6.24 -10.63
N TRP A 60 8.02 5.76 -11.23
CA TRP A 60 7.48 6.35 -12.47
C TRP A 60 6.97 7.77 -12.25
N GLY A 61 6.26 8.04 -11.16
CA GLY A 61 5.86 9.40 -10.80
C GLY A 61 7.07 10.34 -10.70
N MET A 62 8.15 9.88 -10.06
CA MET A 62 9.39 10.64 -9.97
C MET A 62 10.00 10.94 -11.35
N THR A 63 9.95 9.99 -12.31
CA THR A 63 10.47 10.22 -13.68
C THR A 63 9.62 11.21 -14.48
N LYS A 64 8.33 11.33 -14.16
CA LYS A 64 7.42 12.30 -14.80
C LYS A 64 7.44 13.67 -14.13
N ALA A 65 8.01 13.76 -12.92
CA ALA A 65 8.05 15.00 -12.15
C ALA A 65 8.87 16.08 -12.88
N THR A 66 8.28 17.25 -13.08
CA THR A 66 8.89 18.37 -13.79
C THR A 66 9.59 19.37 -12.87
N THR A 67 9.42 19.23 -11.55
CA THR A 67 10.03 20.11 -10.55
C THR A 67 10.79 19.32 -9.49
N MET A 68 11.82 19.93 -8.91
CA MET A 68 12.54 19.36 -7.77
C MET A 68 11.65 19.16 -6.54
N ALA A 69 10.62 19.97 -6.37
CA ALA A 69 9.66 19.81 -5.29
C ALA A 69 8.86 18.51 -5.45
N ALA A 70 8.31 18.26 -6.64
CA ALA A 70 7.60 17.03 -6.97
C ALA A 70 8.53 15.80 -6.85
N MET A 71 9.77 15.88 -7.36
CA MET A 71 10.75 14.81 -7.22
C MET A 71 11.01 14.44 -5.75
N ARG A 72 11.14 15.45 -4.87
CA ARG A 72 11.32 15.21 -3.42
C ARG A 72 10.08 14.55 -2.79
N THR A 73 8.89 14.92 -3.24
CA THR A 73 7.65 14.27 -2.78
C THR A 73 7.69 12.78 -3.11
N TYR A 74 7.95 12.41 -4.35
CA TYR A 74 8.06 11.02 -4.76
C TYR A 74 9.20 10.27 -4.05
N TYR A 75 10.33 10.92 -3.86
CA TYR A 75 11.44 10.35 -3.11
C TYR A 75 11.05 10.04 -1.66
N SER A 76 10.33 10.93 -1.01
CA SER A 76 9.86 10.70 0.37
C SER A 76 8.81 9.57 0.45
N LEU A 77 7.98 9.41 -0.58
CA LEU A 77 7.01 8.32 -0.68
C LEU A 77 7.66 6.94 -0.88
N LEU A 78 8.93 6.90 -1.32
CA LEU A 78 9.72 5.68 -1.46
C LEU A 78 10.47 5.29 -0.18
N SER A 79 10.32 6.01 0.93
CA SER A 79 11.06 5.74 2.16
C SER A 79 10.90 4.31 2.69
N PHE A 80 9.73 3.70 2.50
CA PHE A 80 9.47 2.32 2.92
C PHE A 80 10.31 1.25 2.19
N VAL A 81 11.04 1.63 1.13
CA VAL A 81 12.00 0.74 0.44
C VAL A 81 13.30 0.60 1.24
N GLN A 82 13.56 1.51 2.18
CA GLN A 82 14.74 1.44 3.02
C GLN A 82 14.54 0.43 4.16
N GLU A 83 15.53 -0.44 4.37
CA GLU A 83 15.46 -1.47 5.41
C GLU A 83 15.13 -0.90 6.79
N ASN A 84 15.64 0.29 7.12
CA ASN A 84 15.39 0.93 8.41
C ASN A 84 13.91 1.32 8.62
N GLU A 85 13.20 1.66 7.55
CA GLU A 85 11.77 2.00 7.60
C GLU A 85 10.90 0.73 7.60
N ASP A 86 11.43 -0.37 7.06
CA ASP A 86 10.75 -1.65 6.89
C ASP A 86 11.07 -2.69 7.98
N LEU A 87 11.80 -2.29 9.01
CA LEU A 87 12.29 -3.20 10.06
C LEU A 87 11.21 -4.07 10.70
N THR A 88 10.01 -3.55 10.86
CA THR A 88 8.91 -4.32 11.48
C THR A 88 8.51 -5.50 10.62
N ARG A 89 8.30 -5.28 9.34
CA ARG A 89 7.97 -6.35 8.39
C ARG A 89 9.09 -7.38 8.29
N LEU A 90 10.33 -6.93 8.15
CA LEU A 90 11.50 -7.79 8.05
C LEU A 90 11.68 -8.66 9.29
N ARG A 91 11.46 -8.13 10.50
CA ARG A 91 11.50 -8.91 11.75
C ARG A 91 10.44 -10.00 11.80
N TYR A 92 9.21 -9.70 11.35
CA TYR A 92 8.16 -10.73 11.28
C TYR A 92 8.52 -11.80 10.25
N LEU A 93 9.04 -11.44 9.09
CA LEU A 93 9.50 -12.41 8.10
C LEU A 93 10.57 -13.33 8.68
N GLU A 94 11.58 -12.77 9.36
CA GLU A 94 12.63 -13.51 10.03
C GLU A 94 12.07 -14.46 11.11
N GLN A 95 11.16 -13.96 11.95
CA GLN A 95 10.49 -14.75 12.99
C GLN A 95 9.78 -15.97 12.41
N TYR A 96 9.21 -15.85 11.23
CA TYR A 96 8.52 -16.95 10.53
C TYR A 96 9.44 -17.78 9.64
N GLY A 97 10.75 -17.50 9.63
CA GLY A 97 11.72 -18.20 8.80
C GLY A 97 11.55 -17.92 7.30
N LEU A 98 10.95 -16.79 6.95
CA LEU A 98 10.77 -16.36 5.58
C LEU A 98 11.89 -15.39 5.20
N ARG A 99 12.58 -15.67 4.11
CA ARG A 99 13.56 -14.74 3.56
C ARG A 99 12.93 -13.94 2.42
N GLU A 100 13.17 -12.67 2.40
CA GLU A 100 12.63 -11.79 1.36
C GLU A 100 12.99 -12.29 -0.06
N ALA A 101 14.22 -12.77 -0.26
CA ALA A 101 14.66 -13.33 -1.53
C ALA A 101 13.83 -14.54 -2.01
N ASP A 102 13.34 -15.37 -1.09
CA ASP A 102 12.52 -16.53 -1.44
C ASP A 102 11.10 -16.09 -1.83
N ILE A 103 10.58 -15.04 -1.15
CA ILE A 103 9.26 -14.47 -1.44
C ILE A 103 9.22 -13.86 -2.85
N GLN A 104 10.30 -13.21 -3.30
CA GLN A 104 10.35 -12.50 -4.58
C GLN A 104 10.05 -13.38 -5.81
N SER A 105 10.20 -14.69 -5.69
CA SER A 105 9.89 -15.67 -6.75
C SER A 105 8.43 -16.13 -6.78
N LEU A 106 7.65 -15.80 -5.75
CA LEU A 106 6.26 -16.21 -5.64
C LEU A 106 5.34 -15.35 -6.52
N PRO A 107 4.24 -15.92 -7.02
CA PRO A 107 3.24 -15.15 -7.76
C PRO A 107 2.35 -14.34 -6.79
N LEU A 108 1.99 -13.12 -7.18
CA LEU A 108 0.91 -12.38 -6.56
C LEU A 108 -0.44 -13.07 -6.75
N ARG A 109 -1.34 -12.91 -5.80
CA ARG A 109 -2.74 -13.32 -5.97
C ARG A 109 -3.40 -12.53 -7.11
N PRO A 110 -4.37 -13.13 -7.81
CA PRO A 110 -5.03 -12.47 -8.93
C PRO A 110 -5.65 -11.11 -8.58
N GLU A 111 -6.22 -10.97 -7.37
CA GLU A 111 -6.85 -9.74 -6.90
C GLU A 111 -5.82 -8.62 -6.69
N SER A 112 -4.70 -8.93 -6.01
CA SER A 112 -3.59 -7.99 -5.83
C SER A 112 -2.98 -7.61 -7.15
N ARG A 113 -2.84 -8.57 -8.06
CA ARG A 113 -2.30 -8.34 -9.40
C ARG A 113 -3.19 -7.40 -10.20
N ALA A 114 -4.51 -7.62 -10.20
CA ALA A 114 -5.47 -6.78 -10.92
C ALA A 114 -5.46 -5.34 -10.39
N TYR A 115 -5.39 -5.16 -9.07
CA TYR A 115 -5.29 -3.84 -8.45
C TYR A 115 -3.99 -3.12 -8.81
N LEU A 116 -2.86 -3.82 -8.72
CA LEU A 116 -1.56 -3.28 -9.13
C LEU A 116 -1.52 -2.93 -10.61
N ASP A 117 -2.09 -3.76 -11.48
CA ASP A 117 -2.12 -3.49 -12.92
C ASP A 117 -2.87 -2.20 -13.24
N CYS A 118 -3.97 -1.90 -12.53
CA CYS A 118 -4.70 -0.64 -12.67
C CYS A 118 -3.81 0.57 -12.29
N MET A 119 -3.10 0.48 -11.16
CA MET A 119 -2.19 1.56 -10.72
C MET A 119 -0.98 1.70 -11.65
N ILE A 120 -0.41 0.58 -12.09
CA ILE A 120 0.73 0.55 -13.02
C ILE A 120 0.33 1.17 -14.37
N ASP A 121 -0.87 0.84 -14.87
CA ASP A 121 -1.36 1.41 -16.12
C ASP A 121 -1.50 2.93 -16.02
N ALA A 122 -2.13 3.43 -14.96
CA ALA A 122 -2.24 4.87 -14.70
C ALA A 122 -0.87 5.55 -14.57
N ALA A 123 0.09 4.90 -13.87
CA ALA A 123 1.42 5.45 -13.70
C ALA A 123 2.25 5.48 -14.99
N ARG A 124 2.10 4.48 -15.86
CA ARG A 124 2.85 4.37 -17.13
C ARG A 124 2.25 5.22 -18.23
N ASN A 125 0.93 5.14 -18.40
CA ASN A 125 0.20 5.67 -19.53
C ASN A 125 -0.49 7.00 -19.24
N GLY A 126 -0.58 7.43 -17.97
CA GLY A 126 -1.09 8.75 -17.60
C GLY A 126 -0.22 9.88 -18.12
N ASP A 127 -0.82 11.05 -18.34
CA ASP A 127 -0.18 12.21 -18.99
C ASP A 127 0.86 12.91 -18.08
N GLY A 128 0.77 12.76 -16.77
CA GLY A 128 1.63 13.46 -15.82
C GLY A 128 1.93 12.71 -14.53
N GLU A 129 2.61 13.42 -13.64
CA GLU A 129 2.97 12.89 -12.31
C GLU A 129 1.74 12.72 -11.39
N ALA A 130 0.73 13.56 -11.55
CA ALA A 130 -0.44 13.55 -10.69
C ALA A 130 -1.25 12.26 -10.78
N GLU A 131 -1.32 11.63 -11.94
CA GLU A 131 -2.03 10.37 -12.16
C GLU A 131 -1.42 9.22 -11.34
N CYS A 132 -0.10 9.24 -11.13
CA CYS A 132 0.58 8.27 -10.27
C CYS A 132 0.11 8.40 -8.82
N LEU A 133 0.01 9.63 -8.30
CA LEU A 133 -0.50 9.88 -6.93
C LEU A 133 -1.97 9.51 -6.82
N MET A 134 -2.78 9.90 -7.80
CA MET A 134 -4.21 9.60 -7.80
C MET A 134 -4.47 8.09 -7.84
N ALA A 135 -3.68 7.32 -8.60
CA ALA A 135 -3.79 5.87 -8.63
C ALA A 135 -3.44 5.21 -7.28
N CYS A 136 -2.52 5.80 -6.53
CA CYS A 136 -2.10 5.29 -5.22
C CYS A 136 -2.98 5.80 -4.06
N LEU A 137 -3.72 6.87 -4.26
CA LEU A 137 -4.47 7.56 -3.21
C LEU A 137 -5.48 6.67 -2.47
N PRO A 138 -6.27 5.80 -3.13
CA PRO A 138 -7.19 4.89 -2.45
C PRO A 138 -6.48 3.99 -1.44
N CYS A 139 -5.32 3.42 -1.80
CA CYS A 139 -4.52 2.60 -0.90
C CYS A 139 -4.04 3.42 0.31
N MET A 140 -3.45 4.58 0.07
CA MET A 140 -2.90 5.44 1.13
C MET A 140 -3.97 5.89 2.12
N LEU A 141 -5.12 6.33 1.62
CA LEU A 141 -6.21 6.83 2.46
C LEU A 141 -6.91 5.70 3.22
N SER A 142 -7.22 4.58 2.55
CA SER A 142 -7.89 3.45 3.19
C SER A 142 -7.03 2.82 4.29
N TYR A 143 -5.75 2.63 4.04
CA TYR A 143 -4.83 2.11 5.06
C TYR A 143 -4.74 3.04 6.27
N GLY A 144 -4.55 4.34 6.05
CA GLY A 144 -4.50 5.32 7.14
C GLY A 144 -5.79 5.34 7.97
N TRP A 145 -6.94 5.23 7.31
CA TRP A 145 -8.24 5.20 7.98
C TRP A 145 -8.47 3.89 8.75
N LEU A 146 -8.21 2.73 8.11
CA LEU A 146 -8.40 1.41 8.72
C LEU A 146 -7.49 1.22 9.94
N LEU A 147 -6.19 1.53 9.82
CA LEU A 147 -5.23 1.34 10.91
C LEU A 147 -5.53 2.26 12.10
N ALA A 148 -6.03 3.48 11.85
CA ALA A 148 -6.44 4.38 12.93
C ALA A 148 -7.61 3.83 13.75
N LEU A 149 -8.49 3.00 13.15
CA LEU A 149 -9.65 2.42 13.83
C LEU A 149 -9.35 1.13 14.57
N ILE A 150 -8.47 0.28 14.03
CA ILE A 150 -8.12 -1.00 14.67
C ILE A 150 -6.97 -0.88 15.69
N HIS A 151 -6.50 0.33 15.95
CA HIS A 151 -5.49 0.64 16.98
C HIS A 151 -4.17 -0.15 16.85
N ILE A 152 -3.73 -0.42 15.63
CA ILE A 152 -2.44 -1.06 15.32
C ILE A 152 -1.41 -0.01 14.88
#